data_f339b5c0f9ad2c49c5097ce4f5f4df0c
#
_entry.id   f339b5c0f9ad2c49c5097ce4f5f4df0c
#
_cell.length_a   1.000
_cell.length_b   1.000
_cell.length_c   1.000
_cell.angle_alpha   90.00
_cell.angle_beta   90.00
_cell.angle_gamma   90.00
#
_symmetry.space_group_name_H-M   'P 1'
#
loop_
_entity.id
_entity.type
_entity.pdbx_description
1 polymer ?
#
loop_
_entity_poly.entity_id
_entity_poly.type
_entity_poly.pdbx_seq_one_letter_code
_entity_poly.pdbx_strand_id
1 'polypeptide(L)'
;MNNTVIKLALLLLLPFGFLWGQEVPNTLTPEQKAYELSMAWKELSYNFANMDHCWGLNMDSLYAAYIPKIQRTKDDFEHYLTMQEFVAHFHNSHTYCMMPQQLFPYLAMIRLQTECRDGRIYIRNISSQYADKVSVGDEIVRIDGVPAVEWFTQNVVPLLSCTNQETLLEMAMFTPNSTHPMIFQPKSYNTKLGMEVETEKGLQELSMGYDWHFSPSKEQEEEQLRYHWMATDSENLAGNNNLILDFPAQDAAYLRVDDCNAATVDTFMKYFPTINQNMHFVLDLRNNSGGDGRSYSPISPYLVDKDSIMLSGVLLSRVNNSAYRAWAAVRMLYGDPESMDEYTKRVYCPHLFNNAFDTIQATTVANGNPDSQRYHGKVYVLVGPHTASAAEGFVMQLVQSPNVCVVGKTTAGATGQPLVVPLPSGIICMINSFRSFDTRNRDCSNGISPDVERDFGNSGVEEIVKMVMNDKK
;
A
#
# COMPACT_ATOMS: atom_id res chain seq x y z
N MET A 1 -21.51 34.36 35.06
CA MET A 1 -20.13 34.82 34.94
C MET A 1 -19.44 33.79 34.08
N ASN A 2 -19.13 34.10 33.06
CA ASN A 2 -18.62 34.73 31.91
C ASN A 2 -18.40 33.75 30.77
N ASN A 3 -19.23 33.93 29.77
CA ASN A 3 -19.02 33.65 28.37
C ASN A 3 -17.65 34.10 27.88
N THR A 4 -16.79 33.17 27.47
CA THR A 4 -15.67 33.46 26.56
C THR A 4 -15.12 32.18 25.94
N VAL A 5 -15.93 31.35 25.26
CA VAL A 5 -15.45 30.32 24.33
C VAL A 5 -16.52 30.08 23.26
N ILE A 6 -16.81 31.06 22.47
CA ILE A 6 -17.47 30.86 21.15
C ILE A 6 -17.12 32.11 20.33
N LYS A 7 -15.97 32.10 19.70
CA LYS A 7 -15.65 32.98 18.56
C LYS A 7 -14.37 32.46 17.88
N LEU A 8 -14.46 31.35 17.17
CA LEU A 8 -13.54 31.03 16.07
C LEU A 8 -14.22 30.02 15.14
N ALA A 9 -15.30 30.45 14.55
CA ALA A 9 -15.93 29.75 13.42
C ALA A 9 -16.57 30.79 12.51
N LEU A 10 -15.76 31.75 12.07
CA LEU A 10 -16.07 32.56 10.90
C LEU A 10 -14.99 32.23 9.88
N LEU A 11 -15.02 31.01 9.37
CA LEU A 11 -14.33 30.66 8.13
C LEU A 11 -15.16 31.22 7.00
N LEU A 12 -14.64 32.26 6.43
CA LEU A 12 -14.84 32.82 5.11
C LEU A 12 -15.61 31.88 4.17
N LEU A 13 -16.86 32.18 3.97
CA LEU A 13 -17.58 31.89 2.74
C LEU A 13 -16.96 32.81 1.67
N LEU A 14 -15.79 32.41 1.17
CA LEU A 14 -15.34 32.90 -0.13
C LEU A 14 -16.33 32.35 -1.16
N PRO A 15 -16.84 33.18 -2.08
CA PRO A 15 -17.64 32.66 -3.18
C PRO A 15 -16.77 31.69 -3.96
N PHE A 16 -17.22 30.43 -4.07
CA PHE A 16 -16.66 29.45 -5.02
C PHE A 16 -16.92 29.97 -6.45
N GLY A 17 -16.16 30.97 -6.84
CA GLY A 17 -16.07 31.42 -8.22
C GLY A 17 -15.14 30.44 -8.96
N PHE A 18 -15.57 29.99 -10.10
CA PHE A 18 -14.92 29.13 -11.06
C PHE A 18 -13.38 29.14 -10.99
N LEU A 19 -12.79 28.03 -10.43
CA LEU A 19 -11.35 27.81 -10.33
C LEU A 19 -10.78 27.12 -11.60
N TRP A 20 -11.38 27.36 -12.75
CA TRP A 20 -10.90 26.81 -14.01
C TRP A 20 -9.58 27.49 -14.40
N GLY A 21 -8.49 26.73 -14.37
CA GLY A 21 -7.18 27.16 -14.83
C GLY A 21 -6.34 27.96 -13.81
N GLN A 22 -6.64 27.88 -12.52
CA GLN A 22 -5.72 28.44 -11.51
C GLN A 22 -4.43 27.61 -11.45
N GLU A 23 -3.31 28.33 -11.44
CA GLU A 23 -2.01 27.71 -11.22
C GLU A 23 -1.94 27.16 -9.79
N VAL A 24 -1.22 26.04 -9.61
CA VAL A 24 -0.92 25.50 -8.28
C VAL A 24 -0.16 26.57 -7.48
N PRO A 25 -0.59 26.88 -6.25
CA PRO A 25 0.07 27.90 -5.46
C PRO A 25 1.48 27.49 -5.05
N ASN A 26 2.32 28.49 -4.78
CA ASN A 26 3.62 28.34 -4.13
C ASN A 26 3.58 29.09 -2.80
N THR A 27 3.08 28.43 -1.75
CA THR A 27 2.81 29.06 -0.47
C THR A 27 4.01 29.05 0.48
N LEU A 28 4.98 28.15 0.24
CA LEU A 28 6.13 27.96 1.12
C LEU A 28 7.36 28.72 0.60
N THR A 29 8.08 29.37 1.52
CA THR A 29 9.42 29.90 1.19
C THR A 29 10.44 28.76 1.04
N PRO A 30 11.58 29.00 0.35
CA PRO A 30 12.65 27.99 0.24
C PRO A 30 13.14 27.48 1.61
N GLU A 31 13.16 28.32 2.65
CA GLU A 31 13.56 27.96 3.99
C GLU A 31 12.51 27.04 4.68
N GLN A 32 11.22 27.32 4.45
CA GLN A 32 10.14 26.47 4.97
C GLN A 32 10.16 25.09 4.29
N LYS A 33 10.40 25.04 2.98
CA LYS A 33 10.58 23.77 2.25
C LYS A 33 11.76 22.95 2.78
N ALA A 34 12.90 23.60 3.02
CA ALA A 34 14.07 22.95 3.62
C ALA A 34 13.81 22.49 5.08
N TYR A 35 13.01 23.25 5.83
CA TYR A 35 12.60 22.87 7.18
C TYR A 35 11.75 21.59 7.18
N GLU A 36 10.79 21.46 6.28
CA GLU A 36 9.98 20.25 6.15
C GLU A 36 10.80 19.02 5.75
N LEU A 37 11.75 19.18 4.82
CA LEU A 37 12.71 18.13 4.47
C LEU A 37 13.53 17.72 5.71
N SER A 38 13.95 18.69 6.56
CA SER A 38 14.68 18.42 7.79
C SER A 38 13.84 17.64 8.81
N MET A 39 12.55 17.95 8.90
CA MET A 39 11.61 17.19 9.75
C MET A 39 11.50 15.74 9.29
N ALA A 40 11.27 15.52 7.99
CA ALA A 40 11.17 14.17 7.41
C ALA A 40 12.48 13.39 7.60
N TRP A 41 13.63 14.00 7.28
CA TRP A 41 14.95 13.38 7.46
C TRP A 41 15.19 12.95 8.91
N LYS A 42 14.87 13.83 9.87
CA LYS A 42 15.02 13.55 11.31
C LYS A 42 14.15 12.35 11.72
N GLU A 43 12.87 12.38 11.39
CA GLU A 43 11.95 11.32 11.81
C GLU A 43 12.27 9.97 11.13
N LEU A 44 12.67 9.97 9.86
CA LEU A 44 13.15 8.78 9.15
C LEU A 44 14.42 8.24 9.80
N SER A 45 15.39 9.12 10.13
CA SER A 45 16.65 8.70 10.76
C SER A 45 16.44 8.02 12.10
N TYR A 46 15.43 8.45 12.87
CA TYR A 46 15.16 7.91 14.19
C TYR A 46 14.21 6.72 14.21
N ASN A 47 13.18 6.72 13.36
CA ASN A 47 12.05 5.81 13.51
C ASN A 47 11.93 4.76 12.42
N PHE A 48 12.55 4.94 11.25
CA PHE A 48 12.44 3.95 10.18
C PHE A 48 13.08 2.63 10.58
N ALA A 49 12.27 1.56 10.64
CA ALA A 49 12.65 0.29 11.22
C ALA A 49 13.55 -0.58 10.30
N ASN A 50 13.46 -0.39 8.97
CA ASN A 50 14.10 -1.27 7.98
C ASN A 50 15.34 -0.65 7.33
N MET A 51 16.11 0.16 8.08
CA MET A 51 17.29 0.85 7.56
C MET A 51 18.37 -0.12 7.03
N ASP A 52 18.45 -1.33 7.59
CA ASP A 52 19.35 -2.38 7.15
C ASP A 52 18.99 -2.97 5.78
N HIS A 53 17.78 -2.72 5.27
CA HIS A 53 17.37 -3.11 3.92
C HIS A 53 17.71 -2.05 2.86
N CYS A 54 18.10 -0.85 3.28
CA CYS A 54 18.48 0.25 2.39
C CYS A 54 20.01 0.23 2.12
N TRP A 55 20.50 -0.83 1.48
CA TRP A 55 21.92 -1.01 1.19
C TRP A 55 22.50 0.17 0.40
N GLY A 56 23.57 0.76 0.93
CA GLY A 56 24.26 1.88 0.29
C GLY A 56 23.59 3.24 0.50
N LEU A 57 22.45 3.32 1.18
CA LEU A 57 21.78 4.59 1.47
C LEU A 57 22.54 5.32 2.59
N ASN A 58 23.15 6.47 2.24
CA ASN A 58 23.69 7.41 3.21
C ASN A 58 22.67 8.54 3.42
N MET A 59 22.02 8.54 4.58
CA MET A 59 20.96 9.48 4.94
C MET A 59 21.38 10.95 4.88
N ASP A 60 22.59 11.28 5.35
CA ASP A 60 23.08 12.65 5.38
C ASP A 60 23.44 13.14 3.97
N SER A 61 24.03 12.26 3.16
CA SER A 61 24.31 12.57 1.75
C SER A 61 23.04 12.76 0.95
N LEU A 62 22.04 11.91 1.15
CA LEU A 62 20.71 12.04 0.51
C LEU A 62 20.06 13.37 0.92
N TYR A 63 20.01 13.66 2.23
CA TYR A 63 19.46 14.90 2.74
C TYR A 63 20.16 16.14 2.13
N ALA A 64 21.50 16.14 2.13
CA ALA A 64 22.28 17.25 1.56
C ALA A 64 22.00 17.46 0.05
N ALA A 65 21.81 16.39 -0.71
CA ALA A 65 21.48 16.44 -2.13
C ALA A 65 20.07 17.03 -2.39
N TYR A 66 19.12 16.76 -1.48
CA TYR A 66 17.74 17.22 -1.64
C TYR A 66 17.50 18.65 -1.16
N ILE A 67 18.34 19.24 -0.29
CA ILE A 67 18.20 20.65 0.14
C ILE A 67 18.05 21.61 -1.04
N PRO A 68 18.99 21.68 -2.00
CA PRO A 68 18.86 22.60 -3.12
C PRO A 68 17.73 22.22 -4.08
N LYS A 69 17.35 20.93 -4.17
CA LYS A 69 16.27 20.45 -5.02
C LYS A 69 14.92 20.92 -4.49
N ILE A 70 14.67 20.72 -3.20
CA ILE A 70 13.40 21.10 -2.55
C ILE A 70 13.19 22.61 -2.53
N GLN A 71 14.25 23.38 -2.30
CA GLN A 71 14.19 24.85 -2.27
C GLN A 71 13.82 25.49 -3.62
N ARG A 72 14.09 24.78 -4.74
CA ARG A 72 13.84 25.25 -6.11
C ARG A 72 12.50 24.84 -6.68
N THR A 73 11.71 24.06 -5.95
CA THR A 73 10.38 23.66 -6.41
C THR A 73 9.51 24.88 -6.71
N LYS A 74 8.78 24.84 -7.82
CA LYS A 74 8.06 25.99 -8.38
C LYS A 74 6.74 26.27 -7.68
N ASP A 75 6.10 25.18 -7.20
CA ASP A 75 4.80 25.21 -6.57
C ASP A 75 4.70 24.14 -5.47
N ASP A 76 3.59 24.13 -4.76
CA ASP A 76 3.37 23.22 -3.63
C ASP A 76 3.16 21.76 -4.07
N PHE A 77 2.77 21.53 -5.34
CA PHE A 77 2.66 20.16 -5.86
C PHE A 77 4.04 19.59 -6.23
N GLU A 78 4.90 20.38 -6.86
CA GLU A 78 6.30 20.00 -7.11
C GLU A 78 7.07 19.77 -5.80
N HIS A 79 6.77 20.59 -4.76
CA HIS A 79 7.27 20.38 -3.40
C HIS A 79 6.84 19.02 -2.85
N TYR A 80 5.55 18.68 -2.91
CA TYR A 80 5.04 17.37 -2.50
C TYR A 80 5.70 16.22 -3.26
N LEU A 81 5.82 16.29 -4.58
CA LEU A 81 6.46 15.25 -5.39
C LEU A 81 7.94 15.08 -5.03
N THR A 82 8.65 16.17 -4.74
CA THR A 82 10.06 16.13 -4.35
C THR A 82 10.22 15.51 -2.95
N MET A 83 9.30 15.79 -2.02
CA MET A 83 9.26 15.12 -0.71
C MET A 83 8.97 13.62 -0.86
N GLN A 84 8.04 13.23 -1.73
CA GLN A 84 7.75 11.83 -2.01
C GLN A 84 8.95 11.12 -2.64
N GLU A 85 9.63 11.73 -3.58
CA GLU A 85 10.85 11.17 -4.18
C GLU A 85 11.96 10.95 -3.13
N PHE A 86 12.14 11.91 -2.21
CA PHE A 86 13.07 11.75 -1.09
C PHE A 86 12.73 10.53 -0.23
N VAL A 87 11.46 10.36 0.10
CA VAL A 87 10.98 9.25 0.95
C VAL A 87 11.01 7.92 0.20
N ALA A 88 10.82 7.91 -1.12
CA ALA A 88 10.86 6.70 -1.95
C ALA A 88 12.23 5.98 -1.93
N HIS A 89 13.32 6.69 -1.66
CA HIS A 89 14.66 6.10 -1.49
C HIS A 89 14.77 5.07 -0.35
N PHE A 90 13.77 5.03 0.55
CA PHE A 90 13.74 4.03 1.63
C PHE A 90 13.17 2.69 1.21
N HIS A 91 12.66 2.57 -0.03
CA HIS A 91 12.15 1.32 -0.59
C HIS A 91 11.23 0.56 0.38
N ASN A 92 10.22 1.25 0.92
CA ASN A 92 9.30 0.64 1.87
C ASN A 92 7.86 1.11 1.62
N SER A 93 6.96 0.16 1.38
CA SER A 93 5.57 0.43 0.98
C SER A 93 4.72 1.13 2.05
N HIS A 94 5.14 1.11 3.32
CA HIS A 94 4.53 1.88 4.42
C HIS A 94 5.27 3.20 4.73
N THR A 95 6.24 3.60 3.89
CA THR A 95 7.02 4.83 4.08
C THR A 95 6.84 5.72 2.85
N TYR A 96 5.94 6.70 2.92
CA TYR A 96 5.51 7.54 1.81
C TYR A 96 4.94 8.87 2.29
N CYS A 97 4.75 9.81 1.38
CA CYS A 97 4.06 11.08 1.64
C CYS A 97 2.64 11.05 1.06
N MET A 98 1.67 11.51 1.84
CA MET A 98 0.31 11.76 1.37
C MET A 98 0.19 13.20 0.84
N MET A 99 -0.46 13.34 -0.32
CA MET A 99 -0.71 14.64 -0.92
C MET A 99 -1.68 15.47 -0.06
N PRO A 100 -1.36 16.75 0.23
CA PRO A 100 -2.22 17.60 1.01
C PRO A 100 -3.52 17.95 0.27
N GLN A 101 -4.66 17.87 0.99
CA GLN A 101 -5.98 18.07 0.40
C GLN A 101 -6.19 19.47 -0.21
N GLN A 102 -5.48 20.47 0.28
CA GLN A 102 -5.53 21.81 -0.28
C GLN A 102 -5.04 21.92 -1.73
N LEU A 103 -4.34 20.89 -2.24
CA LEU A 103 -3.95 20.82 -3.65
C LEU A 103 -5.06 20.27 -4.56
N PHE A 104 -6.06 19.58 -4.01
CA PHE A 104 -7.12 18.93 -4.78
C PHE A 104 -7.89 19.86 -5.73
N PRO A 105 -8.21 21.12 -5.37
CA PRO A 105 -8.92 22.03 -6.27
C PRO A 105 -8.15 22.40 -7.54
N TYR A 106 -6.81 22.28 -7.54
CA TYR A 106 -5.95 22.69 -8.64
C TYR A 106 -5.61 21.56 -9.61
N LEU A 107 -5.96 20.32 -9.27
CA LEU A 107 -5.46 19.12 -9.92
C LEU A 107 -6.61 18.25 -10.43
N ALA A 108 -6.34 17.58 -11.54
CA ALA A 108 -7.23 16.58 -12.11
C ALA A 108 -6.46 15.28 -12.41
N MET A 109 -7.19 14.19 -12.47
CA MET A 109 -6.69 12.86 -12.81
C MET A 109 -7.10 12.45 -14.22
N ILE A 110 -6.39 11.49 -14.76
CA ILE A 110 -6.76 10.77 -15.97
C ILE A 110 -7.52 9.49 -15.60
N ARG A 111 -8.53 9.12 -16.38
CA ARG A 111 -9.30 7.88 -16.16
C ARG A 111 -8.72 6.71 -16.93
N LEU A 112 -7.57 6.28 -16.50
CA LEU A 112 -6.85 5.13 -17.04
C LEU A 112 -6.26 4.33 -15.90
N GLN A 113 -6.46 3.02 -15.93
CA GLN A 113 -5.77 2.05 -15.08
C GLN A 113 -4.97 1.14 -16.00
N THR A 114 -3.76 0.83 -15.61
CA THR A 114 -2.84 -0.01 -16.37
C THR A 114 -2.44 -1.24 -15.56
N GLU A 115 -1.91 -2.23 -16.25
CA GLU A 115 -1.30 -3.40 -15.64
C GLU A 115 -0.05 -3.80 -16.41
N CYS A 116 0.91 -4.42 -15.71
CA CYS A 116 2.10 -4.99 -16.32
C CYS A 116 1.95 -6.51 -16.43
N ARG A 117 2.17 -7.06 -17.62
CA ARG A 117 2.23 -8.49 -17.87
C ARG A 117 3.44 -8.78 -18.75
N ASP A 118 4.31 -9.68 -18.31
CA ASP A 118 5.53 -10.06 -19.04
C ASP A 118 6.39 -8.86 -19.52
N GLY A 119 6.48 -7.81 -18.67
CA GLY A 119 7.22 -6.60 -18.98
C GLY A 119 6.58 -5.69 -20.02
N ARG A 120 5.31 -5.88 -20.36
CA ARG A 120 4.50 -5.08 -21.30
C ARG A 120 3.35 -4.42 -20.55
N ILE A 121 2.90 -3.27 -21.04
CA ILE A 121 1.89 -2.44 -20.39
C ILE A 121 0.55 -2.58 -21.12
N TYR A 122 -0.51 -2.87 -20.37
CA TYR A 122 -1.84 -3.06 -20.90
C TYR A 122 -2.86 -2.14 -20.23
N ILE A 123 -3.93 -1.81 -20.95
CA ILE A 123 -5.10 -1.14 -20.41
C ILE A 123 -5.86 -2.12 -19.53
N ARG A 124 -5.84 -1.89 -18.20
CA ARG A 124 -6.66 -2.63 -17.24
C ARG A 124 -8.09 -2.10 -17.18
N ASN A 125 -8.23 -0.78 -17.23
CA ASN A 125 -9.51 -0.12 -17.30
C ASN A 125 -9.35 1.30 -17.86
N ILE A 126 -10.35 1.82 -18.54
CA ILE A 126 -10.33 3.12 -19.18
C ILE A 126 -11.74 3.73 -19.20
N SER A 127 -11.82 5.05 -19.32
CA SER A 127 -13.10 5.75 -19.49
C SER A 127 -13.82 5.34 -20.78
N SER A 128 -15.12 5.09 -20.67
CA SER A 128 -15.98 4.71 -21.80
C SER A 128 -16.01 5.72 -22.97
N GLN A 129 -15.54 6.95 -22.74
CA GLN A 129 -15.41 7.97 -23.80
C GLN A 129 -14.42 7.56 -24.91
N TYR A 130 -13.56 6.56 -24.65
CA TYR A 130 -12.55 6.06 -25.60
C TYR A 130 -12.88 4.68 -26.17
N ALA A 131 -14.10 4.15 -25.92
CA ALA A 131 -14.53 2.81 -26.31
C ALA A 131 -14.58 2.56 -27.82
N ASP A 132 -14.64 3.63 -28.62
CA ASP A 132 -14.60 3.56 -30.08
C ASP A 132 -13.19 3.29 -30.63
N LYS A 133 -12.16 3.57 -29.86
CA LYS A 133 -10.74 3.51 -30.26
C LYS A 133 -9.99 2.35 -29.66
N VAL A 134 -10.21 2.07 -28.37
CA VAL A 134 -9.43 1.10 -27.60
C VAL A 134 -10.33 0.23 -26.74
N SER A 135 -9.81 -0.90 -26.31
CA SER A 135 -10.46 -1.88 -25.43
C SER A 135 -9.61 -2.18 -24.20
N VAL A 136 -10.24 -2.69 -23.16
CA VAL A 136 -9.53 -3.30 -22.03
C VAL A 136 -8.73 -4.50 -22.53
N GLY A 137 -7.47 -4.57 -22.14
CA GLY A 137 -6.53 -5.60 -22.59
C GLY A 137 -5.65 -5.20 -23.78
N ASP A 138 -5.90 -4.05 -24.44
CA ASP A 138 -5.01 -3.52 -25.47
C ASP A 138 -3.68 -3.06 -24.86
N GLU A 139 -2.59 -3.21 -25.63
CA GLU A 139 -1.24 -2.86 -25.19
C GLU A 139 -0.90 -1.40 -25.41
N ILE A 140 -0.43 -0.70 -24.39
CA ILE A 140 0.13 0.66 -24.48
C ILE A 140 1.61 0.52 -24.88
N VAL A 141 1.93 0.93 -26.11
CA VAL A 141 3.28 0.81 -26.65
C VAL A 141 4.14 2.04 -26.32
N ARG A 142 3.55 3.23 -26.41
CA ARG A 142 4.22 4.51 -26.11
C ARG A 142 3.32 5.46 -25.33
N ILE A 143 3.95 6.31 -24.52
CA ILE A 143 3.33 7.43 -23.82
C ILE A 143 4.17 8.68 -24.10
N ASP A 144 3.55 9.75 -24.61
CA ASP A 144 4.20 10.99 -25.02
C ASP A 144 5.43 10.75 -25.93
N GLY A 145 5.33 9.77 -26.83
CA GLY A 145 6.38 9.40 -27.78
C GLY A 145 7.50 8.54 -27.21
N VAL A 146 7.51 8.25 -25.88
CA VAL A 146 8.49 7.39 -25.21
C VAL A 146 7.93 5.96 -25.08
N PRO A 147 8.74 4.89 -25.26
CA PRO A 147 8.29 3.53 -24.98
C PRO A 147 7.64 3.43 -23.59
N ALA A 148 6.50 2.76 -23.49
CA ALA A 148 5.68 2.82 -22.26
C ALA A 148 6.43 2.38 -21.01
N VAL A 149 7.19 1.27 -21.06
CA VAL A 149 8.01 0.79 -19.93
C VAL A 149 9.07 1.82 -19.51
N GLU A 150 9.71 2.46 -20.50
CA GLU A 150 10.71 3.51 -20.25
C GLU A 150 10.05 4.74 -19.61
N TRP A 151 8.89 5.14 -20.12
CA TRP A 151 8.11 6.25 -19.55
C TRP A 151 7.77 6.02 -18.08
N PHE A 152 7.28 4.82 -17.72
CA PHE A 152 7.00 4.44 -16.32
C PHE A 152 8.26 4.45 -15.48
N THR A 153 9.37 3.91 -16.00
CA THR A 153 10.65 3.88 -15.30
C THR A 153 11.18 5.27 -14.99
N GLN A 154 10.98 6.23 -15.90
CA GLN A 154 11.46 7.60 -15.73
C GLN A 154 10.52 8.47 -14.88
N ASN A 155 9.19 8.27 -14.98
CA ASN A 155 8.22 9.20 -14.41
C ASN A 155 7.49 8.67 -13.17
N VAL A 156 7.43 7.37 -12.97
CA VAL A 156 6.67 6.75 -11.87
C VAL A 156 7.60 6.09 -10.85
N VAL A 157 8.51 5.26 -11.31
CA VAL A 157 9.42 4.48 -10.44
C VAL A 157 10.17 5.35 -9.42
N PRO A 158 10.68 6.55 -9.74
CA PRO A 158 11.38 7.38 -8.75
C PRO A 158 10.51 7.84 -7.58
N LEU A 159 9.20 7.83 -7.75
CA LEU A 159 8.24 8.23 -6.72
C LEU A 159 7.65 7.04 -5.94
N LEU A 160 7.99 5.81 -6.31
CA LEU A 160 7.41 4.63 -5.71
C LEU A 160 8.12 4.24 -4.41
N SER A 161 7.37 4.29 -3.33
CA SER A 161 7.72 3.64 -2.07
C SER A 161 7.37 2.15 -2.15
N CYS A 162 8.21 1.35 -2.79
CA CYS A 162 7.97 -0.07 -3.00
C CYS A 162 9.04 -0.91 -2.30
N THR A 163 8.61 -1.84 -1.44
CA THR A 163 9.53 -2.75 -0.73
C THR A 163 10.03 -3.85 -1.66
N ASN A 164 9.13 -4.46 -2.43
CA ASN A 164 9.48 -5.54 -3.34
C ASN A 164 9.99 -4.98 -4.68
N GLN A 165 11.31 -4.92 -4.83
CA GLN A 165 11.95 -4.36 -6.02
C GLN A 165 11.78 -5.24 -7.28
N GLU A 166 11.53 -6.54 -7.12
CA GLU A 166 11.33 -7.47 -8.25
C GLU A 166 9.98 -7.21 -8.95
N THR A 167 9.00 -6.69 -8.21
CA THR A 167 7.66 -6.37 -8.73
C THR A 167 7.44 -4.87 -8.94
N LEU A 168 8.52 -4.10 -9.02
CA LEU A 168 8.46 -2.64 -9.07
C LEU A 168 7.58 -2.10 -10.20
N LEU A 169 7.67 -2.69 -11.42
CA LEU A 169 6.82 -2.29 -12.55
C LEU A 169 5.34 -2.70 -12.34
N GLU A 170 5.08 -3.86 -11.76
CA GLU A 170 3.72 -4.28 -11.42
C GLU A 170 3.12 -3.32 -10.39
N MET A 171 3.89 -2.93 -9.37
CA MET A 171 3.48 -1.94 -8.38
C MET A 171 3.32 -0.54 -8.97
N ALA A 172 4.17 -0.16 -9.94
CA ALA A 172 4.07 1.11 -10.63
C ALA A 172 2.74 1.29 -11.36
N MET A 173 2.06 0.23 -11.68
CA MET A 173 0.80 0.24 -12.45
C MET A 173 -0.43 -0.01 -11.61
N PHE A 174 -0.25 -0.35 -10.35
CA PHE A 174 -1.34 -0.53 -9.41
C PHE A 174 -1.57 0.76 -8.63
N THR A 175 -2.63 1.48 -8.94
CA THR A 175 -3.17 2.50 -8.03
C THR A 175 -4.59 2.16 -7.67
N PRO A 176 -4.84 1.68 -6.45
CA PRO A 176 -6.13 1.89 -5.82
C PRO A 176 -6.39 3.40 -5.69
N ASN A 177 -7.63 3.81 -5.50
CA ASN A 177 -8.10 5.18 -5.27
C ASN A 177 -7.44 5.82 -4.01
N SER A 178 -6.12 5.86 -3.96
CA SER A 178 -5.39 6.33 -2.79
C SER A 178 -4.68 7.65 -3.06
N THR A 179 -4.45 8.37 -2.00
CA THR A 179 -3.64 9.59 -1.94
C THR A 179 -2.14 9.36 -2.11
N HIS A 180 -1.74 8.15 -2.48
CA HIS A 180 -0.38 7.81 -2.88
C HIS A 180 -0.02 8.49 -4.21
N PRO A 181 1.26 8.70 -4.50
CA PRO A 181 1.68 9.21 -5.80
C PRO A 181 1.12 8.29 -6.88
N MET A 182 0.21 8.85 -7.65
CA MET A 182 -0.53 8.09 -8.66
C MET A 182 0.38 7.78 -9.82
N ILE A 183 0.12 6.68 -10.48
CA ILE A 183 0.81 6.26 -11.70
C ILE A 183 0.86 7.40 -12.71
N PHE A 184 -0.30 7.93 -13.04
CA PHE A 184 -0.43 9.16 -13.81
C PHE A 184 -0.62 10.30 -12.83
N GLN A 185 0.49 10.95 -12.44
CA GLN A 185 0.46 12.06 -11.50
C GLN A 185 -0.61 13.07 -11.91
N PRO A 186 -1.37 13.61 -10.95
CA PRO A 186 -2.33 14.65 -11.24
C PRO A 186 -1.67 15.81 -11.98
N LYS A 187 -2.41 16.41 -12.90
CA LYS A 187 -1.99 17.57 -13.69
C LYS A 187 -3.03 18.66 -13.58
N SER A 188 -2.69 19.83 -14.06
CA SER A 188 -3.67 20.89 -14.27
C SER A 188 -4.78 20.39 -15.21
N TYR A 189 -6.02 20.81 -14.93
CA TYR A 189 -7.17 20.47 -15.75
C TYR A 189 -6.91 20.77 -17.24
N ASN A 190 -7.41 19.89 -18.12
CA ASN A 190 -7.20 19.92 -19.58
C ASN A 190 -5.77 19.64 -20.07
N THR A 191 -4.83 19.30 -19.22
CA THR A 191 -3.57 18.68 -19.69
C THR A 191 -3.90 17.39 -20.44
N LYS A 192 -3.16 17.10 -21.50
CA LYS A 192 -3.36 15.88 -22.29
C LYS A 192 -2.14 14.97 -22.18
N LEU A 193 -2.42 13.67 -22.22
CA LEU A 193 -1.43 12.61 -22.33
C LEU A 193 -1.60 11.93 -23.69
N GLY A 194 -0.54 11.88 -24.48
CA GLY A 194 -0.52 11.16 -25.74
C GLY A 194 -0.16 9.69 -25.54
N MET A 195 -0.85 8.76 -26.19
CA MET A 195 -0.54 7.34 -26.16
C MET A 195 -0.64 6.71 -27.53
N GLU A 196 0.22 5.72 -27.79
CA GLU A 196 0.08 4.78 -28.91
C GLU A 196 -0.31 3.43 -28.32
N VAL A 197 -1.43 2.89 -28.80
CA VAL A 197 -2.03 1.65 -28.28
C VAL A 197 -2.16 0.65 -29.44
N GLU A 198 -1.61 -0.56 -29.27
CA GLU A 198 -1.78 -1.67 -30.20
C GLU A 198 -3.12 -2.35 -29.93
N THR A 199 -3.96 -2.39 -30.93
CA THR A 199 -5.31 -2.97 -30.88
C THR A 199 -5.48 -4.05 -31.94
N GLU A 200 -6.57 -4.80 -31.92
CA GLU A 200 -6.92 -5.75 -33.02
C GLU A 200 -7.00 -5.06 -34.41
N LYS A 201 -7.25 -3.75 -34.44
CA LYS A 201 -7.33 -2.94 -35.67
C LYS A 201 -6.00 -2.31 -36.07
N GLY A 202 -4.90 -2.63 -35.36
CA GLY A 202 -3.59 -2.03 -35.49
C GLY A 202 -3.38 -0.86 -34.54
N LEU A 203 -2.25 -0.17 -34.70
CA LEU A 203 -1.82 0.92 -33.84
C LEU A 203 -2.79 2.11 -33.88
N GLN A 204 -3.26 2.54 -32.71
CA GLN A 204 -4.16 3.67 -32.52
C GLN A 204 -3.45 4.79 -31.74
N GLU A 205 -3.61 6.03 -32.19
CA GLU A 205 -3.21 7.22 -31.42
C GLU A 205 -4.36 7.68 -30.53
N LEU A 206 -4.08 7.85 -29.24
CA LEU A 206 -5.02 8.29 -28.23
C LEU A 206 -4.48 9.53 -27.53
N SER A 207 -5.32 10.56 -27.40
CA SER A 207 -5.01 11.75 -26.60
C SER A 207 -6.02 11.82 -25.46
N MET A 208 -5.57 11.54 -24.23
CA MET A 208 -6.41 11.52 -23.04
C MET A 208 -6.28 12.81 -22.24
N GLY A 209 -7.41 13.35 -21.79
CA GLY A 209 -7.45 14.52 -20.92
C GLY A 209 -7.33 14.18 -19.44
N TYR A 210 -6.71 15.09 -18.68
CA TYR A 210 -6.83 15.13 -17.22
C TYR A 210 -8.12 15.87 -16.89
N ASP A 211 -9.21 15.14 -16.82
CA ASP A 211 -10.57 15.66 -16.74
C ASP A 211 -11.36 15.18 -15.51
N TRP A 212 -10.74 14.35 -14.66
CA TRP A 212 -11.37 13.89 -13.44
C TRP A 212 -10.85 14.65 -12.21
N HIS A 213 -11.66 15.58 -11.73
CA HIS A 213 -11.34 16.41 -10.57
C HIS A 213 -11.36 15.64 -9.25
N PHE A 214 -10.44 15.95 -8.35
CA PHE A 214 -10.47 15.44 -6.98
C PHE A 214 -11.61 16.01 -6.13
N SER A 215 -11.98 17.25 -6.40
CA SER A 215 -13.05 17.98 -5.72
C SER A 215 -13.95 18.66 -6.75
N PRO A 216 -14.82 17.89 -7.44
CA PRO A 216 -15.62 18.43 -8.52
C PRO A 216 -16.70 19.38 -7.99
N SER A 217 -17.01 20.44 -8.79
CA SER A 217 -18.26 21.16 -8.67
C SER A 217 -19.43 20.25 -9.10
N LYS A 218 -20.68 20.64 -8.83
CA LYS A 218 -21.85 19.86 -9.27
C LYS A 218 -21.88 19.65 -10.78
N GLU A 219 -21.51 20.68 -11.57
CA GLU A 219 -21.48 20.59 -13.03
C GLU A 219 -20.38 19.64 -13.51
N GLN A 220 -19.22 19.69 -12.88
CA GLN A 220 -18.10 18.77 -13.15
C GLN A 220 -18.45 17.33 -12.74
N GLU A 221 -19.14 17.15 -11.62
CA GLU A 221 -19.64 15.84 -11.19
C GLU A 221 -20.63 15.25 -12.18
N GLU A 222 -21.59 16.06 -12.67
CA GLU A 222 -22.53 15.65 -13.71
C GLU A 222 -21.82 15.31 -15.03
N GLU A 223 -20.79 16.03 -15.41
CA GLU A 223 -19.97 15.71 -16.58
C GLU A 223 -19.16 14.44 -16.39
N GLN A 224 -18.56 14.26 -15.20
CA GLN A 224 -17.81 13.04 -14.86
C GLN A 224 -18.70 11.80 -14.85
N LEU A 225 -19.97 11.93 -14.47
CA LEU A 225 -20.95 10.83 -14.46
C LEU A 225 -21.42 10.41 -15.85
N ARG A 226 -21.19 11.20 -16.89
CA ARG A 226 -21.54 10.84 -18.29
C ARG A 226 -20.73 9.66 -18.81
N TYR A 227 -19.53 9.49 -18.29
CA TYR A 227 -18.62 8.44 -18.70
C TYR A 227 -18.35 7.50 -17.53
N HIS A 228 -18.41 6.22 -17.78
CA HIS A 228 -18.15 5.17 -16.81
C HIS A 228 -16.85 4.43 -17.15
N TRP A 229 -16.38 3.62 -16.23
CA TRP A 229 -15.29 2.69 -16.50
C TRP A 229 -15.76 1.59 -17.44
N MET A 230 -14.95 1.19 -18.44
CA MET A 230 -15.30 0.16 -19.41
C MET A 230 -15.37 -1.22 -18.80
N ALA A 231 -14.43 -1.57 -17.91
CA ALA A 231 -14.52 -2.80 -17.16
C ALA A 231 -15.45 -2.61 -15.95
N THR A 232 -16.52 -3.34 -15.92
CA THR A 232 -17.34 -3.51 -14.72
C THR A 232 -16.94 -4.83 -14.08
N ASP A 233 -16.48 -4.81 -12.85
CA ASP A 233 -16.29 -6.04 -12.09
C ASP A 233 -17.65 -6.73 -12.01
N SER A 234 -17.81 -7.81 -12.77
CA SER A 234 -19.04 -8.56 -12.80
C SER A 234 -19.21 -9.36 -11.52
N GLU A 235 -20.36 -9.21 -10.94
CA GLU A 235 -20.93 -9.98 -9.84
C GLU A 235 -20.42 -9.65 -8.44
N ASN A 236 -21.17 -8.77 -7.85
CA ASN A 236 -20.99 -8.24 -6.53
C ASN A 236 -21.95 -8.90 -5.55
N LEU A 237 -21.45 -9.67 -4.62
CA LEU A 237 -22.24 -10.15 -3.50
C LEU A 237 -22.44 -9.01 -2.49
N ALA A 238 -23.67 -8.76 -2.11
CA ALA A 238 -24.05 -7.79 -1.09
C ALA A 238 -23.84 -6.30 -1.44
N GLY A 239 -23.74 -5.91 -2.71
CA GLY A 239 -23.60 -4.50 -3.10
C GLY A 239 -22.24 -3.88 -2.75
N ASN A 240 -21.25 -4.70 -2.45
CA ASN A 240 -19.88 -4.28 -2.17
C ASN A 240 -18.95 -4.79 -3.30
N ASN A 241 -18.39 -3.89 -4.09
CA ASN A 241 -17.57 -4.18 -5.26
C ASN A 241 -16.25 -4.92 -4.95
N ASN A 242 -15.95 -5.15 -3.66
CA ASN A 242 -14.68 -5.66 -3.19
C ASN A 242 -14.73 -7.14 -2.76
N LEU A 243 -15.88 -7.81 -2.94
CA LEU A 243 -16.09 -9.18 -2.50
C LEU A 243 -16.74 -10.03 -3.61
N ILE A 244 -16.12 -11.17 -3.94
CA ILE A 244 -16.66 -12.15 -4.88
C ILE A 244 -16.66 -13.52 -4.19
N LEU A 245 -17.84 -14.15 -4.06
CA LEU A 245 -17.98 -15.53 -3.60
C LEU A 245 -18.45 -16.40 -4.78
N ASP A 246 -17.80 -17.54 -4.97
CA ASP A 246 -18.13 -18.50 -6.01
C ASP A 246 -17.91 -19.93 -5.51
N PHE A 247 -18.54 -20.89 -6.19
CA PHE A 247 -18.41 -22.33 -5.98
C PHE A 247 -18.01 -23.00 -7.30
N PRO A 248 -16.78 -22.77 -7.77
CA PRO A 248 -16.38 -23.06 -9.14
C PRO A 248 -16.13 -24.53 -9.44
N ALA A 249 -16.06 -25.37 -8.41
CA ALA A 249 -15.87 -26.80 -8.54
C ALA A 249 -16.58 -27.57 -7.42
N GLN A 250 -16.76 -28.88 -7.59
CA GLN A 250 -17.27 -29.73 -6.52
C GLN A 250 -16.32 -29.68 -5.33
N ASP A 251 -16.88 -29.52 -4.12
CA ASP A 251 -16.16 -29.42 -2.85
C ASP A 251 -15.18 -28.25 -2.74
N ALA A 252 -15.36 -27.18 -3.54
CA ALA A 252 -14.52 -25.99 -3.50
C ALA A 252 -15.33 -24.70 -3.36
N ALA A 253 -14.99 -23.89 -2.37
CA ALA A 253 -15.46 -22.52 -2.18
C ALA A 253 -14.33 -21.52 -2.50
N TYR A 254 -14.66 -20.41 -3.15
CA TYR A 254 -13.75 -19.33 -3.48
C TYR A 254 -14.32 -18.01 -2.96
N LEU A 255 -13.51 -17.24 -2.23
CA LEU A 255 -13.84 -15.90 -1.77
C LEU A 255 -12.70 -14.94 -2.10
N ARG A 256 -12.94 -13.98 -2.99
CA ARG A 256 -12.03 -12.85 -3.25
C ARG A 256 -12.39 -11.69 -2.33
N VAL A 257 -11.38 -11.11 -1.71
CA VAL A 257 -11.48 -9.95 -0.81
C VAL A 257 -10.44 -8.92 -1.24
N ASP A 258 -10.89 -7.81 -1.79
CA ASP A 258 -10.01 -6.75 -2.30
C ASP A 258 -9.72 -5.65 -1.26
N ASP A 259 -10.43 -5.65 -0.11
CA ASP A 259 -10.24 -4.65 0.94
C ASP A 259 -10.57 -5.24 2.33
N CYS A 260 -9.81 -4.84 3.35
CA CYS A 260 -10.04 -5.19 4.73
C CYS A 260 -11.01 -4.19 5.39
N ASN A 261 -12.31 -4.52 5.40
CA ASN A 261 -13.36 -3.68 5.98
C ASN A 261 -14.44 -4.49 6.71
N ALA A 262 -15.42 -3.80 7.32
CA ALA A 262 -16.49 -4.45 8.07
C ALA A 262 -17.38 -5.35 7.20
N ALA A 263 -17.63 -4.96 5.93
CA ALA A 263 -18.46 -5.75 5.02
C ALA A 263 -17.83 -7.10 4.67
N THR A 264 -16.48 -7.20 4.71
CA THR A 264 -15.75 -8.47 4.60
C THR A 264 -16.14 -9.44 5.71
N VAL A 265 -16.22 -8.95 6.96
CA VAL A 265 -16.63 -9.77 8.11
C VAL A 265 -18.08 -10.25 7.94
N ASP A 266 -18.99 -9.33 7.66
CA ASP A 266 -20.42 -9.63 7.54
C ASP A 266 -20.67 -10.65 6.43
N THR A 267 -20.01 -10.49 5.29
CA THR A 267 -20.12 -11.42 4.17
C THR A 267 -19.55 -12.79 4.52
N PHE A 268 -18.36 -12.84 5.10
CA PHE A 268 -17.76 -14.09 5.55
C PHE A 268 -18.68 -14.83 6.52
N MET A 269 -19.16 -14.14 7.57
CA MET A 269 -20.04 -14.75 8.58
C MET A 269 -21.34 -15.28 7.99
N LYS A 270 -21.94 -14.53 7.04
CA LYS A 270 -23.16 -14.94 6.35
C LYS A 270 -22.98 -16.23 5.56
N TYR A 271 -21.86 -16.37 4.86
CA TYR A 271 -21.62 -17.48 3.93
C TYR A 271 -20.75 -18.59 4.49
N PHE A 272 -20.14 -18.41 5.66
CA PHE A 272 -19.28 -19.44 6.29
C PHE A 272 -19.97 -20.80 6.45
N PRO A 273 -21.26 -20.92 6.81
CA PRO A 273 -21.92 -22.23 6.87
C PRO A 273 -21.90 -22.98 5.53
N THR A 274 -21.98 -22.27 4.40
CA THR A 274 -21.88 -22.85 3.05
C THR A 274 -20.42 -23.16 2.70
N ILE A 275 -19.50 -22.25 3.00
CA ILE A 275 -18.06 -22.44 2.80
C ILE A 275 -17.59 -23.69 3.54
N ASN A 276 -18.04 -23.88 4.78
CA ASN A 276 -17.63 -24.99 5.66
C ASN A 276 -18.17 -26.35 5.21
N GLN A 277 -19.04 -26.41 4.23
CA GLN A 277 -19.48 -27.67 3.60
C GLN A 277 -18.52 -28.19 2.54
N ASN A 278 -17.52 -27.39 2.14
CA ASN A 278 -16.56 -27.71 1.10
C ASN A 278 -15.24 -28.18 1.73
N MET A 279 -14.55 -29.09 1.07
CA MET A 279 -13.25 -29.63 1.48
C MET A 279 -12.09 -28.64 1.20
N HIS A 280 -12.30 -27.75 0.24
CA HIS A 280 -11.31 -26.78 -0.20
C HIS A 280 -11.89 -25.35 -0.10
N PHE A 281 -11.14 -24.45 0.51
CA PHE A 281 -11.48 -23.04 0.55
C PHE A 281 -10.32 -22.20 0.01
N VAL A 282 -10.61 -21.43 -1.02
CA VAL A 282 -9.68 -20.49 -1.65
C VAL A 282 -10.02 -19.09 -1.19
N LEU A 283 -9.16 -18.48 -0.41
CA LEU A 283 -9.24 -17.08 0.02
C LEU A 283 -8.29 -16.26 -0.85
N ASP A 284 -8.84 -15.44 -1.74
CA ASP A 284 -8.06 -14.64 -2.68
C ASP A 284 -7.84 -13.21 -2.19
N LEU A 285 -6.61 -12.91 -1.80
CA LEU A 285 -6.16 -11.60 -1.32
C LEU A 285 -5.18 -10.93 -2.31
N ARG A 286 -5.04 -11.43 -3.53
CA ARG A 286 -4.04 -10.92 -4.51
C ARG A 286 -4.16 -9.44 -4.80
N ASN A 287 -5.37 -8.89 -4.77
CA ASN A 287 -5.64 -7.46 -5.00
C ASN A 287 -5.92 -6.69 -3.71
N ASN A 288 -5.75 -7.30 -2.53
CA ASN A 288 -6.07 -6.65 -1.26
C ASN A 288 -4.93 -5.75 -0.79
N SER A 289 -5.12 -4.45 -0.88
CA SER A 289 -4.16 -3.44 -0.42
C SER A 289 -4.21 -3.15 1.10
N GLY A 290 -5.01 -3.90 1.85
CA GLY A 290 -5.14 -3.75 3.30
C GLY A 290 -6.42 -3.03 3.72
N GLY A 291 -6.33 -2.17 4.73
CA GLY A 291 -7.46 -1.47 5.34
C GLY A 291 -7.45 -1.58 6.87
N ASP A 292 -8.61 -1.82 7.46
CA ASP A 292 -8.74 -1.95 8.92
C ASP A 292 -8.40 -3.39 9.38
N GLY A 293 -7.27 -3.55 10.07
CA GLY A 293 -6.84 -4.85 10.62
C GLY A 293 -7.83 -5.51 11.59
N ARG A 294 -8.79 -4.75 12.14
CA ARG A 294 -9.86 -5.31 12.98
C ARG A 294 -10.85 -6.15 12.18
N SER A 295 -10.90 -6.01 10.87
CA SER A 295 -11.83 -6.72 10.00
C SER A 295 -11.53 -8.23 9.88
N TYR A 296 -10.27 -8.66 9.97
CA TYR A 296 -9.94 -10.08 9.87
C TYR A 296 -9.90 -10.79 11.22
N SER A 297 -9.79 -10.06 12.34
CA SER A 297 -9.76 -10.66 13.68
C SER A 297 -10.97 -11.54 14.00
N PRO A 298 -12.21 -11.20 13.61
CA PRO A 298 -13.36 -12.09 13.79
C PRO A 298 -13.35 -13.32 12.88
N ILE A 299 -12.68 -13.24 11.72
CA ILE A 299 -12.62 -14.33 10.72
C ILE A 299 -11.58 -15.38 11.12
N SER A 300 -10.44 -14.96 11.64
CA SER A 300 -9.33 -15.85 11.99
C SER A 300 -9.72 -17.03 12.88
N PRO A 301 -10.60 -16.89 13.90
CA PRO A 301 -11.03 -18.01 14.75
C PRO A 301 -11.74 -19.16 14.00
N TYR A 302 -12.31 -18.89 12.84
CA TYR A 302 -12.94 -19.92 12.02
C TYR A 302 -11.95 -20.68 11.13
N LEU A 303 -10.85 -20.02 10.73
CA LEU A 303 -9.86 -20.54 9.77
C LEU A 303 -8.59 -21.08 10.44
N VAL A 304 -8.31 -20.68 11.67
CA VAL A 304 -7.19 -21.19 12.45
C VAL A 304 -7.61 -22.44 13.18
N ASP A 305 -7.16 -23.59 12.71
CA ASP A 305 -7.45 -24.90 13.30
C ASP A 305 -6.52 -25.19 14.49
N LYS A 306 -6.65 -24.39 15.54
CA LYS A 306 -5.93 -24.49 16.82
C LYS A 306 -6.77 -23.95 17.97
N ASP A 307 -6.50 -24.46 19.19
CA ASP A 307 -7.17 -24.00 20.42
C ASP A 307 -6.69 -22.63 20.89
N SER A 308 -5.58 -22.14 20.35
CA SER A 308 -5.05 -20.80 20.60
C SER A 308 -4.62 -20.12 19.32
N ILE A 309 -4.76 -18.81 19.28
CA ILE A 309 -4.42 -17.97 18.14
C ILE A 309 -3.36 -16.97 18.55
N MET A 310 -2.25 -16.95 17.83
CA MET A 310 -1.30 -15.84 17.89
C MET A 310 -1.87 -14.69 17.04
N LEU A 311 -2.08 -13.53 17.65
CA LEU A 311 -2.62 -12.35 16.95
C LEU A 311 -1.58 -11.68 16.03
N SER A 312 -0.31 -11.84 16.37
CA SER A 312 0.82 -11.39 15.55
C SER A 312 2.03 -12.26 15.84
N GLY A 313 3.03 -12.22 14.98
CA GLY A 313 4.38 -12.62 15.33
C GLY A 313 5.08 -11.57 16.20
N VAL A 314 6.39 -11.69 16.33
CA VAL A 314 7.22 -10.71 17.03
C VAL A 314 7.28 -9.43 16.22
N LEU A 315 7.19 -8.28 16.88
CA LEU A 315 7.40 -6.96 16.31
C LEU A 315 8.67 -6.36 16.90
N LEU A 316 9.53 -5.81 16.06
CA LEU A 316 10.71 -5.08 16.49
C LEU A 316 10.50 -3.59 16.22
N SER A 317 10.57 -2.77 17.26
CA SER A 317 10.62 -1.32 17.13
C SER A 317 12.04 -0.82 17.38
N ARG A 318 12.42 0.23 16.67
CA ARG A 318 13.78 0.75 16.75
C ARG A 318 14.02 1.49 18.08
N VAL A 319 15.10 1.13 18.76
CA VAL A 319 15.58 1.88 19.93
C VAL A 319 16.51 3.00 19.44
N ASN A 320 16.10 4.24 19.57
CA ASN A 320 16.80 5.38 18.98
C ASN A 320 17.12 6.51 19.96
N ASN A 321 17.27 6.19 21.22
CA ASN A 321 17.64 7.18 22.23
C ASN A 321 19.13 7.51 22.14
N SER A 322 19.46 8.69 21.62
CA SER A 322 20.84 9.16 21.46
C SER A 322 21.60 9.24 22.80
N ALA A 323 20.90 9.52 23.91
CA ALA A 323 21.51 9.53 25.23
C ALA A 323 21.99 8.13 25.63
N TYR A 324 21.20 7.09 25.35
CA TYR A 324 21.60 5.70 25.64
C TYR A 324 22.80 5.27 24.82
N ARG A 325 22.92 5.72 23.56
CA ARG A 325 24.11 5.47 22.74
C ARG A 325 25.36 6.13 23.31
N ALA A 326 25.25 7.38 23.80
CA ALA A 326 26.35 8.07 24.44
C ALA A 326 26.77 7.38 25.76
N TRP A 327 25.80 6.97 26.57
CA TRP A 327 26.06 6.21 27.81
C TRP A 327 26.70 4.85 27.51
N ALA A 328 26.29 4.18 26.45
CA ALA A 328 26.91 2.94 26.01
C ALA A 328 28.41 3.14 25.66
N ALA A 329 28.73 4.20 24.93
CA ALA A 329 30.13 4.54 24.60
C ALA A 329 30.96 4.78 25.83
N VAL A 330 30.45 5.50 26.84
CA VAL A 330 31.14 5.74 28.12
C VAL A 330 31.39 4.43 28.87
N ARG A 331 30.40 3.54 28.93
CA ARG A 331 30.54 2.24 29.58
C ARG A 331 31.57 1.33 28.90
N MET A 332 31.67 1.39 27.57
CA MET A 332 32.69 0.68 26.79
C MET A 332 34.10 1.16 27.14
N LEU A 333 34.28 2.44 27.51
CA LEU A 333 35.57 2.98 27.87
C LEU A 333 36.02 2.58 29.29
N TYR A 334 35.09 2.32 30.21
CA TYR A 334 35.37 2.15 31.64
C TYR A 334 34.89 0.82 32.22
N GLY A 335 34.29 -0.04 31.45
CA GLY A 335 33.74 -1.31 31.93
C GLY A 335 33.88 -2.45 30.94
N ASP A 336 33.68 -3.69 31.42
CA ASP A 336 33.58 -4.87 30.60
C ASP A 336 32.12 -5.05 30.14
N PRO A 337 31.82 -4.90 28.85
CA PRO A 337 30.46 -5.03 28.33
C PRO A 337 29.86 -6.42 28.55
N GLU A 338 30.67 -7.47 28.55
CA GLU A 338 30.22 -8.84 28.73
C GLU A 338 29.68 -9.10 30.16
N SER A 339 30.18 -8.34 31.14
CA SER A 339 29.73 -8.45 32.52
C SER A 339 28.43 -7.72 32.85
N MET A 340 27.85 -6.98 31.87
CA MET A 340 26.60 -6.25 32.10
C MET A 340 25.39 -7.19 32.13
N ASP A 341 24.42 -6.91 33.00
CA ASP A 341 23.13 -7.58 33.00
C ASP A 341 22.31 -7.26 31.74
N GLU A 342 21.38 -8.13 31.38
CA GLU A 342 20.58 -8.01 30.15
C GLU A 342 19.74 -6.73 30.08
N TYR A 343 19.23 -6.21 31.21
CA TYR A 343 18.52 -4.95 31.25
C TYR A 343 19.45 -3.79 30.87
N THR A 344 20.64 -3.75 31.46
CA THR A 344 21.66 -2.74 31.20
C THR A 344 22.11 -2.78 29.72
N LYS A 345 22.38 -3.99 29.19
CA LYS A 345 22.71 -4.18 27.78
C LYS A 345 21.61 -3.63 26.85
N ARG A 346 20.37 -4.00 27.10
CA ARG A 346 19.21 -3.59 26.28
C ARG A 346 18.96 -2.09 26.32
N VAL A 347 18.99 -1.48 27.52
CA VAL A 347 18.60 -0.08 27.71
C VAL A 347 19.71 0.89 27.35
N TYR A 348 20.96 0.59 27.72
CA TYR A 348 22.07 1.51 27.57
C TYR A 348 22.98 1.20 26.38
N CYS A 349 23.04 -0.04 25.93
CA CYS A 349 23.99 -0.49 24.90
C CYS A 349 23.33 -1.22 23.73
N PRO A 350 22.09 -0.89 23.28
CA PRO A 350 21.36 -1.70 22.31
C PRO A 350 22.15 -1.90 21.00
N HIS A 351 22.83 -0.87 20.51
CA HIS A 351 23.61 -0.94 19.27
C HIS A 351 24.94 -1.67 19.40
N LEU A 352 25.49 -1.81 20.60
CA LEU A 352 26.74 -2.54 20.84
C LEU A 352 26.52 -4.04 20.93
N PHE A 353 25.32 -4.45 21.39
CA PHE A 353 24.94 -5.85 21.55
C PHE A 353 23.93 -6.33 20.51
N ASN A 354 23.87 -5.69 19.35
CA ASN A 354 22.86 -5.93 18.31
C ASN A 354 21.40 -5.74 18.77
N ASN A 355 21.18 -5.06 19.88
CA ASN A 355 19.85 -4.74 20.41
C ASN A 355 19.36 -3.37 19.89
N ALA A 356 19.49 -3.16 18.57
CA ALA A 356 19.01 -1.91 17.94
C ALA A 356 17.48 -1.76 17.98
N PHE A 357 16.79 -2.84 18.36
CA PHE A 357 15.34 -2.91 18.39
C PHE A 357 14.84 -3.33 19.77
N ASP A 358 13.72 -2.74 20.19
CA ASP A 358 12.90 -3.29 21.27
C ASP A 358 11.91 -4.29 20.70
N THR A 359 11.64 -5.35 21.47
CA THR A 359 10.82 -6.47 21.02
C THR A 359 9.43 -6.40 21.63
N ILE A 360 8.41 -6.28 20.81
CA ILE A 360 7.02 -6.45 21.19
C ILE A 360 6.69 -7.92 21.00
N GLN A 361 6.50 -8.63 22.12
CA GLN A 361 6.21 -10.06 22.10
C GLN A 361 4.87 -10.36 21.45
N ALA A 362 4.81 -11.49 20.77
CA ALA A 362 3.57 -12.00 20.19
C ALA A 362 2.50 -12.22 21.26
N THR A 363 1.28 -11.80 20.98
CA THR A 363 0.13 -12.03 21.84
C THR A 363 -0.61 -13.29 21.40
N THR A 364 -0.78 -14.24 22.30
CA THR A 364 -1.58 -15.44 22.06
C THR A 364 -2.86 -15.39 22.89
N VAL A 365 -3.98 -15.64 22.25
CA VAL A 365 -5.30 -15.71 22.89
C VAL A 365 -5.93 -17.08 22.65
N ALA A 366 -6.86 -17.48 23.50
CA ALA A 366 -7.66 -18.67 23.24
C ALA A 366 -8.49 -18.47 21.97
N ASN A 367 -8.64 -19.51 21.16
CA ASN A 367 -9.58 -19.48 20.05
C ASN A 367 -11.00 -19.50 20.63
N GLY A 368 -11.75 -18.41 20.37
CA GLY A 368 -13.11 -18.26 20.87
C GLY A 368 -14.13 -19.23 20.25
N ASN A 369 -13.79 -19.86 19.10
CA ASN A 369 -14.66 -20.81 18.45
C ASN A 369 -14.34 -22.25 18.89
N PRO A 370 -15.36 -23.04 19.30
CA PRO A 370 -15.17 -24.46 19.53
C PRO A 370 -14.76 -25.16 18.22
N ASP A 371 -14.07 -26.29 18.37
CA ASP A 371 -13.55 -27.07 17.25
C ASP A 371 -14.59 -27.37 16.18
N SER A 372 -15.82 -27.71 16.59
CA SER A 372 -16.94 -27.98 15.68
C SER A 372 -17.39 -26.78 14.80
N GLN A 373 -16.97 -25.59 15.14
CA GLN A 373 -17.26 -24.36 14.37
C GLN A 373 -16.07 -23.88 13.53
N ARG A 374 -14.95 -24.60 13.55
CA ARG A 374 -13.76 -24.28 12.76
C ARG A 374 -13.80 -24.95 11.40
N TYR A 375 -13.08 -24.39 10.47
CA TYR A 375 -12.89 -24.98 9.15
C TYR A 375 -11.73 -25.98 9.18
N HIS A 376 -12.01 -27.25 8.89
CA HIS A 376 -11.03 -28.33 8.90
C HIS A 376 -10.54 -28.74 7.51
N GLY A 377 -11.12 -28.17 6.46
CA GLY A 377 -10.68 -28.38 5.10
C GLY A 377 -9.36 -27.66 4.79
N LYS A 378 -8.83 -27.87 3.59
CA LYS A 378 -7.63 -27.18 3.12
C LYS A 378 -7.96 -25.72 2.76
N VAL A 379 -7.18 -24.79 3.28
CA VAL A 379 -7.30 -23.35 2.97
C VAL A 379 -6.14 -22.93 2.09
N TYR A 380 -6.42 -22.41 0.90
CA TYR A 380 -5.45 -21.81 0.01
C TYR A 380 -5.59 -20.29 0.07
N VAL A 381 -4.54 -19.60 0.51
CA VAL A 381 -4.52 -18.13 0.57
C VAL A 381 -3.72 -17.62 -0.63
N LEU A 382 -4.42 -17.03 -1.59
CA LEU A 382 -3.78 -16.48 -2.78
C LEU A 382 -3.24 -15.09 -2.48
N VAL A 383 -1.97 -14.89 -2.76
CA VAL A 383 -1.26 -13.63 -2.50
C VAL A 383 -0.50 -13.16 -3.74
N GLY A 384 -0.20 -11.87 -3.77
CA GLY A 384 0.57 -11.26 -4.85
C GLY A 384 1.16 -9.92 -4.44
N PRO A 385 1.85 -9.22 -5.38
CA PRO A 385 2.52 -7.94 -5.09
C PRO A 385 1.61 -6.86 -4.51
N HIS A 386 0.30 -6.96 -4.74
CA HIS A 386 -0.69 -6.01 -4.26
C HIS A 386 -1.32 -6.39 -2.91
N THR A 387 -1.02 -7.58 -2.40
CA THR A 387 -1.39 -7.98 -1.04
C THR A 387 -0.55 -7.17 -0.05
N ALA A 388 -1.16 -6.25 0.69
CA ALA A 388 -0.45 -5.27 1.49
C ALA A 388 -1.10 -5.03 2.86
N SER A 389 -0.32 -4.50 3.82
CA SER A 389 -0.78 -3.93 5.08
C SER A 389 -1.65 -4.90 5.90
N ALA A 390 -2.91 -4.57 6.16
CA ALA A 390 -3.82 -5.42 6.94
C ALA A 390 -4.05 -6.79 6.27
N ALA A 391 -4.00 -6.89 4.94
CA ALA A 391 -4.06 -8.17 4.25
C ALA A 391 -2.84 -9.05 4.56
N GLU A 392 -1.63 -8.47 4.62
CA GLU A 392 -0.44 -9.19 5.07
C GLU A 392 -0.56 -9.63 6.54
N GLY A 393 -1.11 -8.76 7.40
CA GLY A 393 -1.44 -9.10 8.79
C GLY A 393 -2.38 -10.30 8.89
N PHE A 394 -3.36 -10.39 8.00
CA PHE A 394 -4.26 -11.54 7.94
C PHE A 394 -3.52 -12.80 7.50
N VAL A 395 -2.71 -12.75 6.46
CA VAL A 395 -1.87 -13.88 6.05
C VAL A 395 -0.97 -14.33 7.20
N MET A 396 -0.29 -13.39 7.89
CA MET A 396 0.57 -13.70 9.04
C MET A 396 -0.16 -14.44 10.16
N GLN A 397 -1.45 -14.15 10.39
CA GLN A 397 -2.26 -14.89 11.35
C GLN A 397 -2.63 -16.30 10.84
N LEU A 398 -3.03 -16.41 9.58
CA LEU A 398 -3.50 -17.67 9.02
C LEU A 398 -2.40 -18.75 8.92
N VAL A 399 -1.17 -18.35 8.62
CA VAL A 399 -0.05 -19.30 8.42
C VAL A 399 0.31 -20.12 9.65
N GLN A 400 -0.20 -19.79 10.85
CA GLN A 400 -0.06 -20.65 12.02
C GLN A 400 -0.88 -21.94 11.91
N SER A 401 -1.93 -21.95 11.08
CA SER A 401 -2.80 -23.11 10.92
C SER A 401 -2.18 -24.15 9.98
N PRO A 402 -2.20 -25.46 10.34
CA PRO A 402 -1.56 -26.50 9.55
C PRO A 402 -2.28 -26.81 8.23
N ASN A 403 -3.56 -26.44 8.11
CA ASN A 403 -4.37 -26.62 6.92
C ASN A 403 -4.26 -25.46 5.93
N VAL A 404 -3.50 -24.40 6.26
CA VAL A 404 -3.29 -23.22 5.42
C VAL A 404 -2.06 -23.38 4.53
N CYS A 405 -2.22 -23.08 3.24
CA CYS A 405 -1.17 -23.00 2.23
C CYS A 405 -1.24 -21.65 1.53
N VAL A 406 -0.16 -20.89 1.52
CA VAL A 406 -0.05 -19.61 0.81
C VAL A 406 0.46 -19.87 -0.60
N VAL A 407 -0.28 -19.39 -1.61
CA VAL A 407 0.01 -19.64 -3.04
C VAL A 407 0.05 -18.32 -3.80
N GLY A 408 1.00 -18.13 -4.68
CA GLY A 408 1.06 -16.94 -5.54
C GLY A 408 2.45 -16.34 -5.66
N LYS A 409 2.54 -15.02 -5.60
CA LYS A 409 3.80 -14.24 -5.61
C LYS A 409 4.01 -13.55 -4.25
N THR A 410 5.25 -13.17 -3.95
CA THR A 410 5.60 -12.40 -2.73
C THR A 410 4.76 -11.14 -2.61
N THR A 411 4.31 -10.85 -1.39
CA THR A 411 3.45 -9.70 -1.08
C THR A 411 4.20 -8.36 -1.13
N ALA A 412 3.48 -7.25 -0.96
CA ALA A 412 4.01 -5.89 -1.07
C ALA A 412 5.11 -5.53 -0.04
N GLY A 413 5.18 -6.21 1.11
CA GLY A 413 6.08 -5.85 2.20
C GLY A 413 5.69 -4.56 2.91
N ALA A 414 4.42 -4.17 2.84
CA ALA A 414 3.84 -3.08 3.60
C ALA A 414 3.45 -3.55 5.01
N THR A 415 4.39 -4.16 5.71
CA THR A 415 4.20 -4.67 7.08
C THR A 415 4.65 -3.65 8.12
N GLY A 416 4.12 -3.77 9.32
CA GLY A 416 4.41 -2.86 10.43
C GLY A 416 3.49 -1.65 10.50
N GLN A 417 3.48 -1.00 11.66
CA GLN A 417 2.64 0.18 11.91
C GLN A 417 3.36 1.44 11.45
N PRO A 418 2.81 2.25 10.55
CA PRO A 418 3.42 3.50 10.17
C PRO A 418 3.25 4.56 11.27
N LEU A 419 4.32 5.31 11.53
CA LEU A 419 4.30 6.56 12.28
C LEU A 419 3.77 7.65 11.36
N VAL A 420 2.81 8.43 11.86
CA VAL A 420 2.20 9.55 11.12
C VAL A 420 2.90 10.84 11.49
N VAL A 421 3.54 11.51 10.54
CA VAL A 421 4.28 12.76 10.72
C VAL A 421 3.65 13.87 9.88
N PRO A 422 2.81 14.72 10.44
CA PRO A 422 2.25 15.86 9.72
C PRO A 422 3.31 16.96 9.54
N LEU A 423 3.41 17.49 8.31
CA LEU A 423 4.28 18.62 7.99
C LEU A 423 3.45 19.92 7.89
N PRO A 424 4.08 21.11 8.07
CA PRO A 424 3.39 22.40 8.03
C PRO A 424 2.61 22.68 6.73
N SER A 425 3.06 22.17 5.58
CA SER A 425 2.35 22.27 4.28
C SER A 425 1.08 21.43 4.20
N GLY A 426 0.81 20.59 5.21
CA GLY A 426 -0.27 19.60 5.16
C GLY A 426 0.13 18.28 4.51
N ILE A 427 1.37 18.13 4.04
CA ILE A 427 1.95 16.83 3.68
C ILE A 427 1.99 15.96 4.93
N ILE A 428 1.58 14.70 4.83
CA ILE A 428 1.70 13.72 5.89
C ILE A 428 2.74 12.68 5.46
N CYS A 429 3.86 12.61 6.16
CA CYS A 429 4.84 11.55 5.97
C CYS A 429 4.43 10.34 6.82
N MET A 430 4.28 9.19 6.17
CA MET A 430 4.11 7.89 6.80
C MET A 430 5.48 7.23 6.86
N ILE A 431 5.86 6.71 8.04
CA ILE A 431 7.17 6.10 8.25
C ILE A 431 6.99 4.75 8.91
N ASN A 432 7.40 3.67 8.27
CA ASN A 432 7.34 2.34 8.88
C ASN A 432 8.22 2.27 10.13
N SER A 433 7.59 2.07 11.30
CA SER A 433 8.25 2.07 12.61
C SER A 433 8.45 0.69 13.22
N PHE A 434 7.90 -0.38 12.62
CA PHE A 434 8.05 -1.74 13.10
C PHE A 434 8.60 -2.67 12.00
N ARG A 435 9.42 -3.62 12.43
CA ARG A 435 9.80 -4.79 11.64
C ARG A 435 8.95 -5.96 12.11
N SER A 436 8.25 -6.62 11.19
CA SER A 436 7.24 -7.61 11.50
C SER A 436 7.70 -9.02 11.15
N PHE A 437 7.37 -9.97 12.01
CA PHE A 437 7.56 -11.39 11.78
C PHE A 437 6.20 -12.09 11.79
N ASP A 438 6.05 -13.12 10.97
CA ASP A 438 4.83 -13.93 11.00
C ASP A 438 4.81 -14.91 12.20
N THR A 439 3.73 -15.63 12.34
CA THR A 439 3.55 -16.60 13.42
C THR A 439 4.41 -17.86 13.29
N ARG A 440 5.11 -18.03 12.15
CA ARG A 440 6.18 -19.03 11.94
C ARG A 440 7.58 -18.44 12.17
N ASN A 441 7.65 -17.20 12.68
CA ASN A 441 8.88 -16.44 12.94
C ASN A 441 9.70 -16.15 11.67
N ARG A 442 9.05 -15.98 10.51
CA ARG A 442 9.70 -15.54 9.27
C ARG A 442 9.65 -14.00 9.22
N ASP A 443 10.74 -13.38 8.83
CA ASP A 443 10.80 -11.93 8.61
C ASP A 443 9.95 -11.52 7.40
N CYS A 444 8.98 -10.65 7.62
CA CYS A 444 8.06 -10.16 6.60
C CYS A 444 8.40 -8.76 6.09
N SER A 445 9.55 -8.23 6.45
CA SER A 445 9.94 -6.86 6.07
C SER A 445 10.12 -6.66 4.57
N ASN A 446 10.35 -7.74 3.81
CA ASN A 446 10.44 -7.75 2.34
C ASN A 446 9.21 -8.39 1.67
N GLY A 447 8.12 -8.52 2.39
CA GLY A 447 6.93 -9.23 1.95
C GLY A 447 6.87 -10.67 2.46
N ILE A 448 5.69 -11.27 2.35
CA ILE A 448 5.43 -12.66 2.72
C ILE A 448 5.64 -13.51 1.48
N SER A 449 6.65 -14.38 1.52
CA SER A 449 6.86 -15.35 0.46
C SER A 449 5.81 -16.45 0.52
N PRO A 450 5.21 -16.88 -0.61
CA PRO A 450 4.24 -17.97 -0.63
C PRO A 450 4.89 -19.31 -0.30
N ASP A 451 4.07 -20.28 0.15
CA ASP A 451 4.50 -21.68 0.32
C ASP A 451 4.64 -22.37 -1.05
N VAL A 452 3.84 -21.94 -2.04
CA VAL A 452 3.88 -22.38 -3.44
C VAL A 452 3.90 -21.15 -4.34
N GLU A 453 5.00 -20.94 -5.03
CA GLU A 453 5.10 -19.86 -6.02
C GLU A 453 4.29 -20.20 -7.27
N ARG A 454 3.41 -19.27 -7.68
CA ARG A 454 2.58 -19.45 -8.86
C ARG A 454 2.15 -18.12 -9.46
N ASP A 455 2.26 -18.04 -10.76
CA ASP A 455 1.61 -16.99 -11.55
C ASP A 455 0.27 -17.48 -12.08
N PHE A 456 -0.78 -16.76 -11.77
CA PHE A 456 -2.13 -17.09 -12.26
C PHE A 456 -2.48 -16.35 -13.56
N GLY A 457 -1.66 -15.36 -13.97
CA GLY A 457 -1.92 -14.55 -15.16
C GLY A 457 -3.36 -14.03 -15.21
N ASN A 458 -4.02 -14.23 -16.32
CA ASN A 458 -5.43 -13.87 -16.54
C ASN A 458 -6.40 -15.05 -16.33
N SER A 459 -5.99 -16.09 -15.59
CA SER A 459 -6.83 -17.25 -15.35
C SER A 459 -8.13 -16.89 -14.65
N GLY A 460 -9.23 -17.43 -15.13
CA GLY A 460 -10.54 -17.30 -14.49
C GLY A 460 -10.62 -18.09 -13.18
N VAL A 461 -11.63 -17.79 -12.37
CA VAL A 461 -11.82 -18.39 -11.03
C VAL A 461 -11.79 -19.91 -11.06
N GLU A 462 -12.49 -20.54 -12.00
CA GLU A 462 -12.55 -22.00 -12.13
C GLU A 462 -11.16 -22.62 -12.41
N GLU A 463 -10.36 -21.98 -13.24
CA GLU A 463 -9.02 -22.41 -13.58
C GLU A 463 -8.07 -22.24 -12.37
N ILE A 464 -8.14 -21.11 -11.69
CA ILE A 464 -7.37 -20.82 -10.48
C ILE A 464 -7.62 -21.88 -9.41
N VAL A 465 -8.89 -22.19 -9.14
CA VAL A 465 -9.26 -23.21 -8.15
C VAL A 465 -8.74 -24.60 -8.57
N LYS A 466 -8.86 -24.98 -9.82
CA LYS A 466 -8.27 -26.22 -10.33
C LYS A 466 -6.75 -26.28 -10.18
N MET A 467 -6.06 -25.16 -10.44
CA MET A 467 -4.62 -25.09 -10.29
C MET A 467 -4.19 -25.32 -8.84
N VAL A 468 -4.82 -24.65 -7.86
CA VAL A 468 -4.43 -24.79 -6.45
C VAL A 468 -4.82 -26.11 -5.83
N MET A 469 -5.94 -26.72 -6.25
CA MET A 469 -6.35 -28.04 -5.78
C MET A 469 -5.45 -29.17 -6.29
N ASN A 470 -4.78 -28.98 -7.43
CA ASN A 470 -3.85 -29.96 -8.01
C ASN A 470 -2.43 -29.87 -7.44
N ASP A 471 -2.10 -28.81 -6.68
CA ASP A 471 -0.82 -28.68 -6.02
C ASP A 471 -0.71 -29.71 -4.87
N LYS A 472 0.03 -30.78 -5.14
CA LYS A 472 0.34 -31.82 -4.14
C LYS A 472 1.43 -31.28 -3.20
N LYS A 473 1.05 -30.67 -2.08
CA LYS A 473 1.90 -30.52 -0.90
C LYS A 473 1.19 -31.06 0.30
#